data_692a2606e434ae0f137c686187623a08
#
_entry.id   692a2606e434ae0f137c686187623a08
#
_cell.length_a   1.000
_cell.length_b   1.000
_cell.length_c   1.000
_cell.angle_alpha   90.00
_cell.angle_beta   90.00
_cell.angle_gamma   90.00
#
_symmetry.space_group_name_H-M   'P 1'
#
loop_
_entity.id
_entity.type
_entity.pdbx_description
1 polymer ?
#
loop_
_entity_poly.entity_id
_entity_poly.type
_entity_poly.pdbx_seq_one_letter_code
_entity_poly.pdbx_strand_id
1 'polypeptide(L)'
;MKNCWLQNKTVLITGGASGIGAGIARLLITKYACKVIAVIIDDTGLEQTVRELGENSGNFTCLYYDVSRYENWIKIKKYLEDNSVQVDILINNAGIFPAFGRFENVAKDELENCLNIDFYSVAYSIQVMYPHIGKSDTPAFVTISSSAALAPIAGTAPYTAAKSASKALTECFAFEHPEIYVGCVCPGFTKTNLFSRQKEDISKNKLISAFMSKRDRMVKKIVHGIKRKKCRMIYGADARLMGFLFKFFPKSFPRFFRWIMKISKQPMFEDVFIK
;
A
#
# COMPACT_ATOMS: atom_id res chain seq x y z
N MET A 1 11.22 -22.65 19.86
CA MET A 1 11.22 -21.52 18.90
C MET A 1 10.73 -20.29 19.66
N LYS A 2 11.47 -19.15 19.64
CA LYS A 2 10.98 -17.90 20.27
C LYS A 2 9.64 -17.53 19.64
N ASN A 3 8.58 -17.39 20.46
CA ASN A 3 7.26 -16.98 19.99
C ASN A 3 7.37 -15.69 19.17
N CYS A 4 7.04 -15.77 17.89
CA CYS A 4 6.99 -14.59 17.04
C CYS A 4 5.71 -13.81 17.36
N TRP A 5 5.82 -12.49 17.61
CA TRP A 5 4.68 -11.67 17.98
C TRP A 5 3.55 -11.63 16.92
N LEU A 6 3.88 -11.99 15.67
CA LEU A 6 2.87 -12.13 14.59
C LEU A 6 2.04 -13.41 14.69
N GLN A 7 2.46 -14.39 15.51
CA GLN A 7 1.79 -15.70 15.56
C GLN A 7 0.36 -15.57 16.07
N ASN A 8 -0.59 -16.21 15.37
CA ASN A 8 -2.02 -16.29 15.72
C ASN A 8 -2.73 -14.92 15.82
N LYS A 9 -2.22 -13.87 15.16
CA LYS A 9 -2.82 -12.55 15.19
C LYS A 9 -3.99 -12.42 14.23
N THR A 10 -4.94 -11.56 14.59
CA THR A 10 -6.02 -11.12 13.70
C THR A 10 -5.58 -9.84 12.97
N VAL A 11 -5.58 -9.91 11.67
CA VAL A 11 -5.09 -8.82 10.80
C VAL A 11 -6.23 -8.30 9.92
N LEU A 12 -6.52 -7.01 10.00
CA LEU A 12 -7.40 -6.31 9.06
C LEU A 12 -6.53 -5.69 7.96
N ILE A 13 -6.79 -6.03 6.70
CA ILE A 13 -6.01 -5.50 5.57
C ILE A 13 -6.92 -4.93 4.49
N THR A 14 -6.71 -3.68 4.09
CA THR A 14 -7.43 -3.07 2.97
C THR A 14 -6.82 -3.47 1.63
N GLY A 15 -7.66 -3.82 0.65
CA GLY A 15 -7.20 -4.33 -0.65
C GLY A 15 -6.46 -5.67 -0.53
N GLY A 16 -6.93 -6.53 0.37
CA GLY A 16 -6.26 -7.81 0.69
C GLY A 16 -6.47 -8.93 -0.33
N ALA A 17 -7.33 -8.75 -1.35
CA ALA A 17 -7.63 -9.77 -2.35
C ALA A 17 -6.72 -9.74 -3.58
N SER A 18 -5.85 -8.75 -3.75
CA SER A 18 -4.96 -8.65 -4.91
C SER A 18 -3.58 -8.07 -4.59
N GLY A 19 -2.66 -8.16 -5.53
CA GLY A 19 -1.36 -7.47 -5.49
C GLY A 19 -0.51 -7.76 -4.24
N ILE A 20 0.02 -6.69 -3.64
CA ILE A 20 0.84 -6.76 -2.41
C ILE A 20 -0.01 -7.23 -1.23
N GLY A 21 -1.25 -6.73 -1.11
CA GLY A 21 -2.16 -7.08 -0.02
C GLY A 21 -2.44 -8.58 0.06
N ALA A 22 -2.82 -9.20 -1.05
CA ALA A 22 -3.04 -10.64 -1.14
C ALA A 22 -1.77 -11.43 -0.78
N GLY A 23 -0.61 -10.98 -1.26
CA GLY A 23 0.65 -11.63 -0.93
C GLY A 23 0.97 -11.54 0.57
N ILE A 24 0.72 -10.39 1.21
CA ILE A 24 0.89 -10.20 2.65
C ILE A 24 -0.09 -11.12 3.41
N ALA A 25 -1.38 -11.10 3.05
CA ALA A 25 -2.42 -11.95 3.65
C ALA A 25 -2.01 -13.42 3.60
N ARG A 26 -1.65 -13.92 2.41
CA ARG A 26 -1.19 -15.30 2.24
C ARG A 26 0.00 -15.63 3.14
N LEU A 27 1.03 -14.79 3.17
CA LEU A 27 2.23 -15.06 3.97
C LEU A 27 1.95 -15.04 5.48
N LEU A 28 1.07 -14.14 5.94
CA LEU A 28 0.65 -14.08 7.34
C LEU A 28 -0.15 -15.33 7.75
N ILE A 29 -1.07 -15.77 6.91
CA ILE A 29 -1.87 -16.98 7.15
C ILE A 29 -0.97 -18.22 7.16
N THR A 30 -0.23 -18.46 6.06
CA THR A 30 0.50 -19.72 5.88
C THR A 30 1.71 -19.87 6.80
N LYS A 31 2.36 -18.76 7.19
CA LYS A 31 3.59 -18.80 7.96
C LYS A 31 3.40 -18.50 9.44
N TYR A 32 2.40 -17.71 9.80
CA TYR A 32 2.19 -17.22 11.16
C TYR A 32 0.82 -17.59 11.72
N ALA A 33 0.04 -18.42 11.01
CA ALA A 33 -1.31 -18.86 11.40
C ALA A 33 -2.22 -17.68 11.78
N CYS A 34 -2.06 -16.51 11.11
CA CYS A 34 -2.91 -15.35 11.34
C CYS A 34 -4.32 -15.61 10.78
N LYS A 35 -5.32 -14.99 11.42
CA LYS A 35 -6.63 -14.77 10.81
C LYS A 35 -6.58 -13.44 10.06
N VAL A 36 -6.96 -13.43 8.79
CA VAL A 36 -6.93 -12.22 7.97
C VAL A 36 -8.34 -11.84 7.52
N ILE A 37 -8.71 -10.61 7.80
CA ILE A 37 -9.93 -9.98 7.32
C ILE A 37 -9.54 -8.96 6.25
N ALA A 38 -9.86 -9.26 4.99
CA ALA A 38 -9.61 -8.38 3.86
C ALA A 38 -10.80 -7.45 3.64
N VAL A 39 -10.58 -6.14 3.65
CA VAL A 39 -11.59 -5.18 3.22
C VAL A 39 -11.38 -4.92 1.74
N ILE A 40 -12.38 -5.25 0.93
CA ILE A 40 -12.35 -5.19 -0.53
C ILE A 40 -13.56 -4.44 -1.07
N ILE A 41 -13.49 -3.95 -2.30
CA ILE A 41 -14.61 -3.28 -2.96
C ILE A 41 -15.34 -4.23 -3.93
N ASP A 42 -14.62 -5.18 -4.50
CA ASP A 42 -15.09 -6.19 -5.45
C ASP A 42 -14.25 -7.47 -5.35
N ASP A 43 -14.61 -8.48 -6.13
CA ASP A 43 -13.95 -9.79 -6.16
C ASP A 43 -12.66 -9.84 -7.00
N THR A 44 -12.16 -8.71 -7.47
CA THR A 44 -10.96 -8.68 -8.31
C THR A 44 -9.77 -9.32 -7.61
N GLY A 45 -9.31 -10.46 -8.13
CA GLY A 45 -8.21 -11.25 -7.58
C GLY A 45 -8.56 -12.15 -6.40
N LEU A 46 -9.80 -12.13 -5.88
CA LEU A 46 -10.23 -12.93 -4.74
C LEU A 46 -10.12 -14.42 -5.03
N GLU A 47 -10.67 -14.87 -6.15
CA GLU A 47 -10.64 -16.29 -6.54
C GLU A 47 -9.20 -16.83 -6.61
N GLN A 48 -8.29 -16.05 -7.20
CA GLN A 48 -6.87 -16.43 -7.25
C GLN A 48 -6.26 -16.50 -5.86
N THR A 49 -6.57 -15.52 -4.99
CA THR A 49 -6.05 -15.47 -3.62
C THR A 49 -6.53 -16.67 -2.81
N VAL A 50 -7.81 -17.03 -2.90
CA VAL A 50 -8.38 -18.21 -2.24
C VAL A 50 -7.74 -19.50 -2.75
N ARG A 51 -7.54 -19.63 -4.06
CA ARG A 51 -6.81 -20.78 -4.66
C ARG A 51 -5.37 -20.87 -4.14
N GLU A 52 -4.66 -19.74 -4.06
CA GLU A 52 -3.28 -19.69 -3.55
C GLU A 52 -3.19 -20.02 -2.04
N LEU A 53 -4.25 -19.84 -1.27
CA LEU A 53 -4.34 -20.20 0.15
C LEU A 53 -4.62 -21.69 0.36
N GLY A 54 -5.36 -22.33 -0.56
CA GLY A 54 -5.71 -23.74 -0.47
C GLY A 54 -6.44 -24.09 0.84
N GLU A 55 -5.97 -25.10 1.57
CA GLU A 55 -6.54 -25.54 2.83
C GLU A 55 -6.54 -24.44 3.93
N ASN A 56 -5.68 -23.44 3.81
CA ASN A 56 -5.64 -22.33 4.75
C ASN A 56 -6.67 -21.23 4.49
N SER A 57 -7.54 -21.38 3.48
CA SER A 57 -8.55 -20.38 3.09
C SER A 57 -9.56 -20.08 4.19
N GLY A 58 -9.81 -20.98 5.12
CA GLY A 58 -10.67 -20.78 6.29
C GLY A 58 -10.18 -19.69 7.25
N ASN A 59 -8.92 -19.26 7.14
CA ASN A 59 -8.37 -18.14 7.89
C ASN A 59 -8.44 -16.80 7.15
N PHE A 60 -9.12 -16.74 6.00
CA PHE A 60 -9.27 -15.57 5.16
C PHE A 60 -10.73 -15.20 5.00
N THR A 61 -11.13 -14.03 5.48
CA THR A 61 -12.50 -13.51 5.41
C THR A 61 -12.51 -12.20 4.63
N CYS A 62 -13.55 -11.96 3.82
CA CYS A 62 -13.72 -10.70 3.11
C CYS A 62 -14.87 -9.88 3.69
N LEU A 63 -14.66 -8.57 3.81
CA LEU A 63 -15.67 -7.57 4.06
C LEU A 63 -15.76 -6.63 2.86
N TYR A 64 -16.95 -6.41 2.34
CA TYR A 64 -17.18 -5.60 1.14
C TYR A 64 -17.53 -4.16 1.54
N TYR A 65 -16.53 -3.30 1.62
CA TYR A 65 -16.69 -1.88 1.94
C TYR A 65 -15.73 -1.02 1.13
N ASP A 66 -16.24 0.10 0.66
CA ASP A 66 -15.43 1.18 0.10
C ASP A 66 -14.73 1.95 1.23
N VAL A 67 -13.42 1.73 1.36
CA VAL A 67 -12.57 2.33 2.41
C VAL A 67 -12.34 3.82 2.24
N SER A 68 -12.72 4.40 1.10
CA SER A 68 -12.66 5.85 0.87
C SER A 68 -13.74 6.63 1.62
N ARG A 69 -14.71 5.93 2.23
CA ARG A 69 -15.85 6.48 2.95
C ARG A 69 -15.69 6.33 4.45
N TYR A 70 -15.74 7.44 5.18
CA TYR A 70 -15.62 7.45 6.64
C TYR A 70 -16.67 6.56 7.33
N GLU A 71 -17.92 6.63 6.86
CA GLU A 71 -19.05 5.88 7.42
C GLU A 71 -18.85 4.37 7.29
N ASN A 72 -18.12 3.92 6.27
CA ASN A 72 -17.84 2.50 6.10
C ASN A 72 -16.82 1.99 7.14
N TRP A 73 -15.90 2.84 7.59
CA TRP A 73 -15.01 2.48 8.69
C TRP A 73 -15.78 2.31 10.01
N ILE A 74 -16.81 3.15 10.26
CA ILE A 74 -17.71 2.98 11.40
C ILE A 74 -18.45 1.64 11.31
N LYS A 75 -18.95 1.28 10.11
CA LYS A 75 -19.64 -0.02 9.89
C LYS A 75 -18.67 -1.20 10.07
N ILE A 76 -17.45 -1.12 9.58
CA ILE A 76 -16.42 -2.14 9.77
C ILE A 76 -16.14 -2.33 11.26
N LYS A 77 -15.89 -1.24 12.00
CA LYS A 77 -15.68 -1.30 13.46
C LYS A 77 -16.84 -1.94 14.17
N LYS A 78 -18.07 -1.51 13.86
CA LYS A 78 -19.30 -2.09 14.44
C LYS A 78 -19.41 -3.59 14.15
N TYR A 79 -19.17 -4.02 12.91
CA TYR A 79 -19.19 -5.43 12.54
C TYR A 79 -18.21 -6.25 13.38
N LEU A 80 -16.99 -5.75 13.60
CA LEU A 80 -15.97 -6.42 14.41
C LEU A 80 -16.39 -6.52 15.89
N GLU A 81 -16.98 -5.46 16.44
CA GLU A 81 -17.48 -5.40 17.81
C GLU A 81 -18.67 -6.36 18.00
N ASP A 82 -19.65 -6.32 17.09
CA ASP A 82 -20.86 -7.19 17.15
C ASP A 82 -20.50 -8.68 17.06
N ASN A 83 -19.42 -9.04 16.35
CA ASN A 83 -18.92 -10.41 16.22
C ASN A 83 -17.80 -10.76 17.24
N SER A 84 -17.52 -9.89 18.20
CA SER A 84 -16.45 -10.09 19.20
C SER A 84 -15.07 -10.39 18.60
N VAL A 85 -14.77 -9.77 17.46
CA VAL A 85 -13.49 -9.93 16.76
C VAL A 85 -12.53 -8.84 17.19
N GLN A 86 -11.50 -9.17 17.96
CA GLN A 86 -10.40 -8.26 18.28
C GLN A 86 -9.38 -8.27 17.13
N VAL A 87 -9.13 -7.11 16.54
CA VAL A 87 -8.07 -6.91 15.54
C VAL A 87 -6.79 -6.47 16.24
N ASP A 88 -5.68 -7.15 15.95
CA ASP A 88 -4.35 -6.83 16.48
C ASP A 88 -3.58 -5.88 15.55
N ILE A 89 -3.71 -6.07 14.24
CA ILE A 89 -2.92 -5.37 13.24
C ILE A 89 -3.82 -4.84 12.15
N LEU A 90 -3.73 -3.54 11.86
CA LEU A 90 -4.32 -2.93 10.68
C LEU A 90 -3.24 -2.66 9.64
N ILE A 91 -3.47 -3.15 8.41
CA ILE A 91 -2.59 -2.87 7.26
C ILE A 91 -3.35 -2.07 6.23
N ASN A 92 -3.07 -0.78 6.14
CA ASN A 92 -3.55 0.12 5.11
C ASN A 92 -2.77 -0.13 3.82
N ASN A 93 -3.37 -0.90 2.90
CA ASN A 93 -2.73 -1.29 1.65
C ASN A 93 -3.54 -0.89 0.41
N ALA A 94 -4.85 -0.68 0.52
CA ALA A 94 -5.66 -0.23 -0.60
C ALA A 94 -5.04 1.01 -1.26
N GLY A 95 -5.10 1.05 -2.58
CA GLY A 95 -4.55 2.17 -3.33
C GLY A 95 -4.79 2.01 -4.82
N ILE A 96 -4.81 3.13 -5.51
CA ILE A 96 -4.93 3.22 -6.97
C ILE A 96 -3.78 4.04 -7.54
N PHE A 97 -3.46 3.82 -8.79
CA PHE A 97 -2.48 4.62 -9.50
C PHE A 97 -3.14 5.20 -10.75
N PRO A 98 -3.39 6.52 -10.79
CA PRO A 98 -3.90 7.21 -11.99
C PRO A 98 -2.95 7.04 -13.19
N ALA A 99 -3.45 7.29 -14.38
CA ALA A 99 -2.59 7.32 -15.55
C ALA A 99 -1.52 8.42 -15.42
N PHE A 100 -0.34 8.20 -16.04
CA PHE A 100 0.65 9.26 -16.14
C PHE A 100 0.12 10.41 -17.01
N GLY A 101 0.20 11.62 -16.50
CA GLY A 101 -0.27 12.80 -17.22
C GLY A 101 0.19 14.10 -16.57
N ARG A 102 0.01 15.21 -17.28
CA ARG A 102 0.25 16.54 -16.71
C ARG A 102 -0.87 16.88 -15.75
N PHE A 103 -0.53 17.49 -14.64
CA PHE A 103 -1.49 17.74 -13.56
C PHE A 103 -2.69 18.57 -14.00
N GLU A 104 -2.46 19.57 -14.83
CA GLU A 104 -3.51 20.42 -15.38
C GLU A 104 -4.56 19.68 -16.24
N ASN A 105 -4.24 18.47 -16.70
CA ASN A 105 -5.12 17.61 -17.50
C ASN A 105 -5.77 16.49 -16.69
N VAL A 106 -5.47 16.39 -15.40
CA VAL A 106 -6.08 15.36 -14.52
C VAL A 106 -7.53 15.76 -14.25
N ALA A 107 -8.46 14.85 -14.53
CA ALA A 107 -9.87 15.07 -14.23
C ALA A 107 -10.09 15.22 -12.72
N LYS A 108 -11.04 16.10 -12.34
CA LYS A 108 -11.31 16.40 -10.93
C LYS A 108 -11.68 15.14 -10.15
N ASP A 109 -12.54 14.30 -10.70
CA ASP A 109 -12.98 13.04 -10.10
C ASP A 109 -11.84 12.04 -9.94
N GLU A 110 -10.90 11.98 -10.88
CA GLU A 110 -9.71 11.13 -10.77
C GLU A 110 -8.78 11.61 -9.64
N LEU A 111 -8.58 12.93 -9.52
CA LEU A 111 -7.82 13.53 -8.41
C LEU A 111 -8.46 13.22 -7.07
N GLU A 112 -9.77 13.47 -6.93
CA GLU A 112 -10.53 13.23 -5.69
C GLU A 112 -10.52 11.74 -5.33
N ASN A 113 -10.74 10.85 -6.29
CA ASN A 113 -10.73 9.41 -6.06
C ASN A 113 -9.34 8.92 -5.59
N CYS A 114 -8.27 9.43 -6.20
CA CYS A 114 -6.90 9.11 -5.78
C CYS A 114 -6.64 9.55 -4.34
N LEU A 115 -6.99 10.77 -3.96
CA LEU A 115 -6.84 11.29 -2.60
C LEU A 115 -7.70 10.50 -1.60
N ASN A 116 -8.95 10.20 -1.97
CA ASN A 116 -9.88 9.48 -1.11
C ASN A 116 -9.39 8.05 -0.79
N ILE A 117 -8.87 7.34 -1.80
CA ILE A 117 -8.40 5.96 -1.61
C ILE A 117 -6.99 5.91 -1.02
N ASP A 118 -6.04 6.72 -1.51
CA ASP A 118 -4.62 6.58 -1.15
C ASP A 118 -4.21 7.37 0.10
N PHE A 119 -5.06 8.33 0.56
CA PHE A 119 -4.80 9.14 1.75
C PHE A 119 -5.95 9.10 2.75
N TYR A 120 -7.17 9.53 2.38
CA TYR A 120 -8.26 9.63 3.34
C TYR A 120 -8.65 8.28 3.92
N SER A 121 -8.59 7.19 3.14
CA SER A 121 -8.83 5.84 3.68
C SER A 121 -7.88 5.51 4.83
N VAL A 122 -6.61 5.91 4.74
CA VAL A 122 -5.61 5.72 5.80
C VAL A 122 -5.94 6.58 7.02
N ALA A 123 -6.30 7.85 6.80
CA ALA A 123 -6.66 8.77 7.88
C ALA A 123 -7.89 8.27 8.64
N TYR A 124 -8.95 7.91 7.93
CA TYR A 124 -10.19 7.40 8.50
C TYR A 124 -9.99 6.08 9.26
N SER A 125 -9.19 5.19 8.67
CA SER A 125 -8.87 3.91 9.31
C SER A 125 -8.18 4.10 10.66
N ILE A 126 -7.21 5.00 10.74
CA ILE A 126 -6.50 5.28 11.99
C ILE A 126 -7.46 5.88 13.01
N GLN A 127 -8.21 6.92 12.64
CA GLN A 127 -9.14 7.59 13.55
C GLN A 127 -10.20 6.65 14.12
N VAL A 128 -10.85 5.87 13.26
CA VAL A 128 -11.97 5.02 13.66
C VAL A 128 -11.51 3.75 14.35
N MET A 129 -10.39 3.14 13.88
CA MET A 129 -9.95 1.83 14.36
C MET A 129 -8.99 1.92 15.55
N TYR A 130 -8.36 3.05 15.82
CA TYR A 130 -7.41 3.19 16.93
C TYR A 130 -8.02 2.77 18.29
N PRO A 131 -9.24 3.20 18.68
CA PRO A 131 -9.83 2.79 19.96
C PRO A 131 -10.15 1.28 20.04
N HIS A 132 -10.34 0.62 18.89
CA HIS A 132 -10.60 -0.82 18.82
C HIS A 132 -9.29 -1.61 18.87
N ILE A 133 -8.31 -1.26 18.04
CA ILE A 133 -7.02 -1.95 17.95
C ILE A 133 -6.19 -1.73 19.20
N GLY A 134 -6.27 -0.55 19.82
CA GLY A 134 -5.58 -0.25 21.08
C GLY A 134 -5.91 -1.15 22.25
N LYS A 135 -7.02 -1.91 22.17
CA LYS A 135 -7.38 -2.94 23.19
C LYS A 135 -6.61 -4.25 23.02
N SER A 136 -5.90 -4.44 21.90
CA SER A 136 -5.05 -5.63 21.69
C SER A 136 -3.82 -5.58 22.59
N ASP A 137 -3.29 -6.74 22.94
CA ASP A 137 -2.00 -6.86 23.65
C ASP A 137 -0.80 -6.46 22.77
N THR A 138 -1.00 -6.41 21.47
CA THR A 138 0.04 -6.09 20.48
C THR A 138 -0.48 -5.19 19.37
N PRO A 139 -1.02 -4.00 19.70
CA PRO A 139 -1.63 -3.12 18.73
C PRO A 139 -0.63 -2.65 17.69
N ALA A 140 -1.03 -2.72 16.41
CA ALA A 140 -0.15 -2.32 15.32
C ALA A 140 -0.91 -1.71 14.15
N PHE A 141 -0.30 -0.66 13.57
CA PHE A 141 -0.75 -0.02 12.34
C PHE A 141 0.38 -0.02 11.30
N VAL A 142 0.10 -0.48 10.10
CA VAL A 142 1.08 -0.49 9.01
C VAL A 142 0.47 0.16 7.77
N THR A 143 1.15 1.15 7.21
CA THR A 143 0.70 1.81 5.97
C THR A 143 1.63 1.44 4.82
N ILE A 144 1.05 0.95 3.72
CA ILE A 144 1.76 0.75 2.46
C ILE A 144 1.66 2.04 1.64
N SER A 145 2.68 2.87 1.77
CA SER A 145 2.88 4.06 0.97
C SER A 145 3.57 3.72 -0.36
N SER A 146 4.53 4.49 -0.83
CA SER A 146 5.22 4.30 -2.10
C SER A 146 6.60 4.96 -2.12
N SER A 147 7.48 4.54 -3.04
CA SER A 147 8.69 5.28 -3.40
C SER A 147 8.37 6.68 -3.96
N ALA A 148 7.17 6.90 -4.51
CA ALA A 148 6.69 8.21 -4.92
C ALA A 148 6.61 9.21 -3.75
N ALA A 149 6.40 8.73 -2.52
CA ALA A 149 6.44 9.56 -1.31
C ALA A 149 7.87 9.94 -0.87
N LEU A 150 8.90 9.37 -1.50
CA LEU A 150 10.31 9.66 -1.24
C LEU A 150 10.91 10.58 -2.29
N ALA A 151 10.43 10.50 -3.52
CA ALA A 151 10.91 11.30 -4.64
C ALA A 151 9.76 11.50 -5.65
N PRO A 152 9.31 12.74 -5.88
CA PRO A 152 8.24 13.03 -6.82
C PRO A 152 8.68 12.73 -8.27
N ILE A 153 7.76 12.15 -9.03
CA ILE A 153 7.95 11.80 -10.44
C ILE A 153 7.00 12.65 -11.28
N ALA A 154 7.49 13.21 -12.38
CA ALA A 154 6.64 13.94 -13.32
C ALA A 154 5.51 13.04 -13.83
N GLY A 155 4.30 13.58 -13.91
CA GLY A 155 3.11 12.86 -14.36
C GLY A 155 2.41 12.01 -13.30
N THR A 156 2.82 12.07 -12.03
CA THR A 156 2.20 11.29 -10.95
C THR A 156 1.72 12.18 -9.79
N ALA A 157 1.42 13.44 -10.05
CA ALA A 157 1.17 14.44 -9.00
C ALA A 157 0.07 14.02 -8.00
N PRO A 158 -1.13 13.54 -8.40
CA PRO A 158 -2.16 13.11 -7.45
C PRO A 158 -1.68 11.97 -6.54
N TYR A 159 -1.10 10.94 -7.15
CA TYR A 159 -0.60 9.77 -6.43
C TYR A 159 0.56 10.11 -5.48
N THR A 160 1.52 10.90 -5.97
CA THR A 160 2.65 11.37 -5.17
C THR A 160 2.18 12.18 -3.97
N ALA A 161 1.21 13.09 -4.16
CA ALA A 161 0.62 13.88 -3.08
C ALA A 161 -0.06 12.98 -2.04
N ALA A 162 -0.94 12.06 -2.48
CA ALA A 162 -1.67 11.15 -1.60
C ALA A 162 -0.72 10.23 -0.80
N LYS A 163 0.27 9.62 -1.46
CA LYS A 163 1.24 8.73 -0.79
C LYS A 163 2.21 9.48 0.11
N SER A 164 2.56 10.72 -0.21
CA SER A 164 3.35 11.57 0.67
C SER A 164 2.56 11.96 1.92
N ALA A 165 1.28 12.32 1.76
CA ALA A 165 0.39 12.64 2.86
C ALA A 165 0.17 11.43 3.78
N SER A 166 -0.14 10.25 3.22
CA SER A 166 -0.32 9.02 4.01
C SER A 166 0.96 8.60 4.75
N LYS A 167 2.14 8.78 4.13
CA LYS A 167 3.43 8.55 4.80
C LYS A 167 3.63 9.52 5.96
N ALA A 168 3.44 10.83 5.74
CA ALA A 168 3.63 11.84 6.77
C ALA A 168 2.68 11.62 7.95
N LEU A 169 1.39 11.37 7.68
CA LEU A 169 0.40 11.04 8.70
C LEU A 169 0.82 9.82 9.54
N THR A 170 1.23 8.73 8.87
CA THR A 170 1.65 7.51 9.57
C THR A 170 2.88 7.74 10.46
N GLU A 171 3.84 8.54 9.99
CA GLU A 171 5.04 8.87 10.76
C GLU A 171 4.72 9.79 11.95
N CYS A 172 3.81 10.79 11.79
CA CYS A 172 3.34 11.61 12.90
C CYS A 172 2.63 10.74 13.95
N PHE A 173 1.70 9.89 13.52
CA PHE A 173 0.98 8.97 14.40
C PHE A 173 1.91 8.04 15.17
N ALA A 174 3.02 7.60 14.56
CA ALA A 174 4.03 6.80 15.24
C ALA A 174 4.75 7.55 16.36
N PHE A 175 4.95 8.87 16.22
CA PHE A 175 5.56 9.70 17.27
C PHE A 175 4.57 10.08 18.39
N GLU A 176 3.30 10.20 18.05
CA GLU A 176 2.21 10.46 19.01
C GLU A 176 1.93 9.24 19.89
N HIS A 177 2.19 8.02 19.38
CA HIS A 177 1.85 6.76 20.01
C HIS A 177 3.07 5.81 20.10
N PRO A 178 4.08 6.12 20.91
CA PRO A 178 5.29 5.31 21.02
C PRO A 178 5.05 3.93 21.69
N GLU A 179 3.90 3.77 22.36
CA GLU A 179 3.48 2.52 23.03
C GLU A 179 3.00 1.44 22.06
N ILE A 180 2.63 1.80 20.83
CA ILE A 180 2.15 0.85 19.82
C ILE A 180 3.15 0.71 18.67
N TYR A 181 3.03 -0.36 17.91
CA TYR A 181 3.84 -0.49 16.70
C TYR A 181 3.17 0.20 15.50
N VAL A 182 3.83 1.21 14.96
CA VAL A 182 3.43 1.88 13.72
C VAL A 182 4.54 1.76 12.68
N GLY A 183 4.19 1.23 11.51
CA GLY A 183 5.13 1.01 10.40
C GLY A 183 4.70 1.67 9.10
N CYS A 184 5.61 2.38 8.44
CA CYS A 184 5.41 2.93 7.10
C CYS A 184 6.30 2.22 6.10
N VAL A 185 5.70 1.66 5.04
CA VAL A 185 6.39 0.94 3.96
C VAL A 185 6.38 1.80 2.71
N CYS A 186 7.54 2.03 2.13
CA CYS A 186 7.72 2.69 0.84
C CYS A 186 8.32 1.67 -0.16
N PRO A 187 7.48 0.85 -0.82
CA PRO A 187 7.95 -0.08 -1.83
C PRO A 187 8.31 0.66 -3.11
N GLY A 188 9.34 0.17 -3.80
CA GLY A 188 9.63 0.55 -5.19
C GLY A 188 8.67 -0.11 -6.18
N PHE A 189 8.93 0.09 -7.46
CA PHE A 189 8.13 -0.51 -8.52
C PHE A 189 8.03 -2.02 -8.35
N THR A 190 6.80 -2.51 -8.25
CA THR A 190 6.50 -3.92 -7.99
C THR A 190 5.49 -4.42 -9.02
N LYS A 191 5.72 -5.62 -9.56
CA LYS A 191 4.80 -6.26 -10.53
C LYS A 191 3.49 -6.61 -9.85
N THR A 192 2.47 -5.76 -10.03
CA THR A 192 1.11 -5.90 -9.52
C THR A 192 0.13 -5.26 -10.50
N ASN A 193 -1.17 -5.48 -10.28
CA ASN A 193 -2.23 -4.87 -11.08
C ASN A 193 -2.44 -3.36 -10.80
N LEU A 194 -1.63 -2.75 -9.93
CA LEU A 194 -1.73 -1.32 -9.60
C LEU A 194 -1.63 -0.42 -10.84
N PHE A 195 -0.90 -0.88 -11.86
CA PHE A 195 -0.69 -0.14 -13.11
C PHE A 195 -1.66 -0.53 -14.23
N SER A 196 -2.74 -1.24 -13.94
CA SER A 196 -3.70 -1.71 -14.95
C SER A 196 -4.46 -0.59 -15.68
N ARG A 197 -4.50 0.61 -15.10
CA ARG A 197 -5.12 1.80 -15.70
C ARG A 197 -4.23 2.53 -16.71
N GLN A 198 -2.98 2.07 -16.89
CA GLN A 198 -2.09 2.66 -17.90
C GLN A 198 -2.52 2.23 -19.31
N LYS A 199 -2.26 3.11 -20.32
CA LYS A 199 -2.54 2.83 -21.74
C LYS A 199 -1.95 1.50 -22.23
N GLU A 200 -0.83 1.10 -21.62
CA GLU A 200 -0.17 -0.17 -21.87
C GLU A 200 0.19 -0.88 -20.57
N ASP A 201 0.19 -2.21 -20.62
CA ASP A 201 0.66 -3.01 -19.48
C ASP A 201 2.17 -2.84 -19.29
N ILE A 202 2.52 -2.00 -18.31
CA ILE A 202 3.90 -1.66 -17.95
C ILE A 202 4.75 -2.92 -17.71
N SER A 203 4.14 -4.00 -17.24
CA SER A 203 4.87 -5.25 -16.94
C SER A 203 5.39 -5.95 -18.19
N LYS A 204 4.79 -5.69 -19.37
CA LYS A 204 5.22 -6.24 -20.66
C LYS A 204 6.44 -5.51 -21.24
N ASN A 205 6.71 -4.30 -20.78
CA ASN A 205 7.89 -3.57 -21.20
C ASN A 205 9.15 -4.18 -20.57
N LYS A 206 10.03 -4.77 -21.39
CA LYS A 206 11.24 -5.49 -20.92
C LYS A 206 12.15 -4.62 -20.07
N LEU A 207 12.34 -3.34 -20.43
CA LEU A 207 13.22 -2.43 -19.69
C LEU A 207 12.63 -2.10 -18.32
N ILE A 208 11.37 -1.67 -18.26
CA ILE A 208 10.69 -1.31 -17.02
C ILE A 208 10.53 -2.55 -16.13
N SER A 209 10.10 -3.68 -16.73
CA SER A 209 9.93 -4.95 -16.04
C SER A 209 11.22 -5.47 -15.38
N ALA A 210 12.39 -5.20 -15.97
CA ALA A 210 13.68 -5.57 -15.37
C ALA A 210 13.98 -4.81 -14.07
N PHE A 211 13.50 -3.58 -13.93
CA PHE A 211 13.64 -2.78 -12.72
C PHE A 211 12.57 -3.07 -11.66
N MET A 212 11.44 -3.68 -12.05
CA MET A 212 10.36 -4.00 -11.13
C MET A 212 10.71 -5.19 -10.24
N SER A 213 10.47 -5.06 -8.95
CA SER A 213 10.57 -6.19 -8.01
C SER A 213 9.47 -7.21 -8.24
N LYS A 214 9.80 -8.52 -8.12
CA LYS A 214 8.77 -9.57 -8.09
C LYS A 214 7.91 -9.39 -6.84
N ARG A 215 6.58 -9.51 -6.97
CA ARG A 215 5.58 -9.38 -5.89
C ARG A 215 6.01 -10.16 -4.63
N ASP A 216 6.28 -11.44 -4.76
CA ASP A 216 6.57 -12.31 -3.62
C ASP A 216 7.87 -11.94 -2.89
N ARG A 217 8.89 -11.44 -3.61
CA ARG A 217 10.11 -10.92 -3.00
C ARG A 217 9.82 -9.66 -2.17
N MET A 218 9.00 -8.75 -2.71
CA MET A 218 8.59 -7.54 -2.01
C MET A 218 7.79 -7.87 -0.75
N VAL A 219 6.79 -8.74 -0.86
CA VAL A 219 5.95 -9.23 0.24
C VAL A 219 6.79 -9.84 1.36
N LYS A 220 7.74 -10.73 1.03
CA LYS A 220 8.64 -11.33 2.03
C LYS A 220 9.43 -10.28 2.79
N LYS A 221 9.91 -9.22 2.12
CA LYS A 221 10.63 -8.11 2.76
C LYS A 221 9.72 -7.29 3.67
N ILE A 222 8.49 -6.99 3.22
CA ILE A 222 7.50 -6.24 3.99
C ILE A 222 7.16 -7.00 5.28
N VAL A 223 6.73 -8.24 5.17
CA VAL A 223 6.35 -9.06 6.35
C VAL A 223 7.55 -9.27 7.29
N HIS A 224 8.77 -9.44 6.75
CA HIS A 224 9.98 -9.49 7.58
C HIS A 224 10.23 -8.16 8.34
N GLY A 225 9.98 -7.02 7.70
CA GLY A 225 10.09 -5.71 8.35
C GLY A 225 9.04 -5.52 9.44
N ILE A 226 7.79 -5.90 9.18
CA ILE A 226 6.69 -5.90 10.18
C ILE A 226 7.06 -6.79 11.36
N LYS A 227 7.51 -8.03 11.11
CA LYS A 227 7.98 -8.95 12.16
C LYS A 227 9.03 -8.32 13.06
N ARG A 228 9.91 -7.48 12.52
CA ARG A 228 10.98 -6.78 13.26
C ARG A 228 10.54 -5.43 13.80
N LYS A 229 9.26 -5.08 13.72
CA LYS A 229 8.68 -3.81 14.17
C LYS A 229 9.45 -2.59 13.62
N LYS A 230 9.83 -2.61 12.34
CA LYS A 230 10.53 -1.48 11.72
C LYS A 230 9.55 -0.35 11.45
N CYS A 231 9.82 0.86 11.96
CA CYS A 231 8.95 2.03 11.75
C CYS A 231 8.99 2.53 10.31
N ARG A 232 10.18 2.57 9.68
CA ARG A 232 10.35 3.00 8.27
C ARG A 232 10.97 1.88 7.45
N MET A 233 10.29 1.51 6.36
CA MET A 233 10.66 0.38 5.50
C MET A 233 10.73 0.83 4.04
N ILE A 234 11.93 1.01 3.50
CA ILE A 234 12.17 1.36 2.09
C ILE A 234 12.70 0.12 1.38
N TYR A 235 11.89 -0.45 0.47
CA TYR A 235 12.20 -1.68 -0.22
C TYR A 235 12.15 -1.51 -1.75
N GLY A 236 13.19 -2.00 -2.41
CA GLY A 236 13.49 -1.80 -3.81
C GLY A 236 14.80 -1.02 -3.97
N ALA A 237 15.64 -1.40 -4.95
CA ALA A 237 16.85 -0.65 -5.26
C ALA A 237 16.49 0.73 -5.82
N ASP A 238 15.47 0.76 -6.65
CA ASP A 238 14.84 1.95 -7.22
C ASP A 238 14.36 2.93 -6.14
N ALA A 239 13.56 2.46 -5.17
CA ALA A 239 13.07 3.30 -4.07
C ALA A 239 14.20 3.91 -3.24
N ARG A 240 15.24 3.12 -2.93
CA ARG A 240 16.38 3.59 -2.15
C ARG A 240 17.20 4.62 -2.92
N LEU A 241 17.48 4.32 -4.19
CA LEU A 241 18.26 5.21 -5.06
C LEU A 241 17.52 6.53 -5.29
N MET A 242 16.24 6.47 -5.65
CA MET A 242 15.41 7.66 -5.88
C MET A 242 15.30 8.52 -4.62
N GLY A 243 15.01 7.91 -3.47
CA GLY A 243 14.94 8.63 -2.21
C GLY A 243 16.26 9.26 -1.80
N PHE A 244 17.39 8.57 -2.01
CA PHE A 244 18.73 9.11 -1.77
C PHE A 244 19.04 10.28 -2.72
N LEU A 245 18.85 10.09 -4.02
CA LEU A 245 19.15 11.13 -5.01
C LEU A 245 18.27 12.37 -4.82
N PHE A 246 16.98 12.20 -4.53
CA PHE A 246 16.11 13.35 -4.28
C PHE A 246 16.47 14.10 -2.98
N LYS A 247 16.86 13.37 -1.94
CA LYS A 247 17.28 13.98 -0.67
C LYS A 247 18.50 14.91 -0.84
N PHE A 248 19.49 14.49 -1.61
CA PHE A 248 20.75 15.24 -1.78
C PHE A 248 20.75 16.15 -3.01
N PHE A 249 19.96 15.83 -4.02
CA PHE A 249 19.90 16.55 -5.31
C PHE A 249 18.46 16.94 -5.69
N PRO A 250 17.72 17.69 -4.83
CA PRO A 250 16.27 17.92 -5.02
C PRO A 250 15.93 18.69 -6.29
N LYS A 251 16.86 19.48 -6.84
CA LYS A 251 16.65 20.24 -8.10
C LYS A 251 17.10 19.45 -9.33
N SER A 252 18.20 18.75 -9.25
CA SER A 252 18.85 18.10 -10.40
C SER A 252 18.22 16.73 -10.70
N PHE A 253 17.92 15.94 -9.66
CA PHE A 253 17.37 14.60 -9.85
C PHE A 253 16.03 14.59 -10.59
N PRO A 254 15.01 15.39 -10.23
CA PRO A 254 13.73 15.40 -10.96
C PRO A 254 13.88 15.81 -12.42
N ARG A 255 14.80 16.75 -12.72
CA ARG A 255 15.11 17.17 -14.10
C ARG A 255 15.75 16.05 -14.91
N PHE A 256 16.74 15.37 -14.30
CA PHE A 256 17.42 14.22 -14.91
C PHE A 256 16.43 13.06 -15.13
N PHE A 257 15.60 12.75 -14.13
CA PHE A 257 14.61 11.68 -14.25
C PHE A 257 13.56 11.99 -15.34
N ARG A 258 13.07 13.23 -15.39
CA ARG A 258 12.18 13.68 -16.45
C ARG A 258 12.84 13.57 -17.84
N TRP A 259 14.13 13.87 -17.96
CA TRP A 259 14.88 13.69 -19.19
C TRP A 259 14.94 12.22 -19.59
N ILE A 260 15.24 11.28 -18.65
CA ILE A 260 15.21 9.83 -18.90
C ILE A 260 13.81 9.40 -19.39
N MET A 261 12.73 9.84 -18.73
CA MET A 261 11.38 9.53 -19.15
C MET A 261 11.13 9.98 -20.61
N LYS A 262 11.58 11.18 -20.97
CA LYS A 262 11.41 11.73 -22.32
C LYS A 262 12.16 10.92 -23.37
N ILE A 263 13.44 10.59 -23.12
CA ILE A 263 14.27 9.83 -24.09
C ILE A 263 13.88 8.36 -24.18
N SER A 264 13.24 7.81 -23.15
CA SER A 264 12.76 6.43 -23.15
C SER A 264 11.69 6.18 -24.21
N LYS A 265 11.01 7.25 -24.70
CA LYS A 265 9.90 7.20 -25.69
C LYS A 265 8.84 6.16 -25.33
N GLN A 266 8.60 5.94 -24.02
CA GLN A 266 7.60 4.98 -23.58
C GLN A 266 6.20 5.59 -23.73
N PRO A 267 5.24 4.87 -24.34
CA PRO A 267 3.88 5.39 -24.56
C PRO A 267 3.19 5.85 -23.27
N MET A 268 3.45 5.19 -22.16
CA MET A 268 2.90 5.56 -20.86
C MET A 268 3.29 6.96 -20.38
N PHE A 269 4.38 7.54 -20.89
CA PHE A 269 4.84 8.89 -20.52
C PHE A 269 4.46 9.96 -21.54
N GLU A 270 3.80 9.58 -22.63
CA GLU A 270 3.49 10.50 -23.74
C GLU A 270 2.73 11.73 -23.23
N ASP A 271 1.67 11.53 -22.46
CA ASP A 271 0.81 12.60 -21.94
C ASP A 271 1.53 13.55 -20.96
N VAL A 272 2.70 13.17 -20.46
CA VAL A 272 3.54 14.04 -19.62
C VAL A 272 4.28 15.09 -20.47
N PHE A 273 4.49 14.81 -21.77
CA PHE A 273 5.35 15.62 -22.64
C PHE A 273 4.62 16.29 -23.81
N ILE A 274 3.36 15.94 -24.05
CA ILE A 274 2.51 16.65 -25.05
C ILE A 274 2.23 18.06 -24.52
N LYS A 275 2.35 19.04 -25.41
CA LYS A 275 2.05 20.45 -25.12
C LYS A 275 0.56 20.71 -25.15
#